data_3ac975e0b8954cf13ae6368a12a3da39
#
_entry.id   3ac975e0b8954cf13ae6368a12a3da39
#
_cell.length_a   1.000
_cell.length_b   1.000
_cell.length_c   1.000
_cell.angle_alpha   90.00
_cell.angle_beta   90.00
_cell.angle_gamma   90.00
#
_symmetry.space_group_name_H-M   'P 1'
#
loop_
_entity.id
_entity.type
_entity.pdbx_description
1 polymer ?
#
loop_
_entity_poly.entity_id
_entity_poly.type
_entity_poly.pdbx_seq_one_letter_code
_entity_poly.pdbx_strand_id
1 'polypeptide(L)'
;MNSILQRAYAKMLSLYGERLAIEILSRFYSEKAMLEGCEIYLTYLALVGKLRERANERGEHIRVAGPVGNLLVSHLLGATDIDPIVERLPFETVRLYAQKGVLRLDVSHAFFTEAKEMIFEGLQKDHAVVTLCDGDAPTLTLFAPLDEGEESKTVSFKENHQLFRDLPHITLAPSMLLDNYRDIEAATGVKIEDACDADGMAVLCELLSGNASKIPHFDSPNGFVKKLIGQTRPTDFEELLKIVGLAHSTGVWTDNAEGLFAAHRVTLRDIPASPEDVFDMISEKLRARGMTDTGLAYDVAEKAKHGYYKQTGGMDEETRVALLALGFDMDFTFLLEEIVYLFPKAQAIAYLKEATAMMWYRCRSPEQSAEIFGSETR
;
A
#
# COMPACT_ATOMS: atom_id res chain seq x y z
N MET A 1 6.93 25.43 -13.35
CA MET A 1 6.31 24.23 -12.72
C MET A 1 6.11 23.21 -13.82
N ASN A 2 6.54 21.97 -13.64
CA ASN A 2 6.33 20.86 -14.58
C ASN A 2 4.85 20.72 -14.92
N SER A 3 4.49 20.43 -16.18
CA SER A 3 3.10 20.33 -16.65
C SER A 3 2.27 19.29 -15.89
N ILE A 4 2.92 18.21 -15.43
CA ILE A 4 2.27 17.14 -14.63
C ILE A 4 1.87 17.71 -13.26
N LEU A 5 2.74 18.45 -12.59
CA LEU A 5 2.46 19.08 -11.30
C LEU A 5 1.44 20.22 -11.42
N GLN A 6 1.34 20.88 -12.58
CA GLN A 6 0.26 21.85 -12.84
C GLN A 6 -1.09 21.18 -12.89
N ARG A 7 -1.19 20.00 -13.55
CA ARG A 7 -2.44 19.22 -13.56
C ARG A 7 -2.83 18.76 -12.16
N ALA A 8 -1.87 18.24 -11.38
CA ALA A 8 -2.12 17.84 -10.00
C ALA A 8 -2.62 19.02 -9.15
N TYR A 9 -2.03 20.21 -9.29
CA TYR A 9 -2.48 21.41 -8.61
C TYR A 9 -3.91 21.81 -9.00
N ALA A 10 -4.23 21.81 -10.28
CA ALA A 10 -5.60 22.11 -10.77
C ALA A 10 -6.61 21.09 -10.22
N LYS A 11 -6.25 19.80 -10.18
CA LYS A 11 -7.09 18.75 -9.58
C LYS A 11 -7.27 18.95 -8.08
N MET A 12 -6.25 19.38 -7.35
CA MET A 12 -6.32 19.71 -5.92
C MET A 12 -7.36 20.82 -5.67
N LEU A 13 -7.33 21.90 -6.45
CA LEU A 13 -8.31 22.97 -6.34
C LEU A 13 -9.75 22.48 -6.64
N SER A 14 -9.90 21.57 -7.60
CA SER A 14 -11.19 20.96 -7.94
C SER A 14 -11.75 20.08 -6.84
N LEU A 15 -10.90 19.29 -6.17
CA LEU A 15 -11.33 18.32 -5.14
C LEU A 15 -11.60 18.96 -3.78
N TYR A 16 -10.69 19.86 -3.34
CA TYR A 16 -10.74 20.43 -1.99
C TYR A 16 -11.24 21.87 -1.97
N GLY A 17 -11.57 22.44 -3.14
CA GLY A 17 -12.04 23.82 -3.30
C GLY A 17 -10.90 24.84 -3.36
N GLU A 18 -11.24 26.09 -3.71
CA GLU A 18 -10.23 27.16 -3.86
C GLU A 18 -9.68 27.68 -2.53
N ARG A 19 -10.42 27.48 -1.44
CA ARG A 19 -9.99 27.84 -0.06
C ARG A 19 -9.39 26.62 0.63
N LEU A 20 -8.19 26.24 0.21
CA LEU A 20 -7.49 25.10 0.73
C LEU A 20 -7.07 25.31 2.20
N ALA A 21 -7.21 24.27 3.00
CA ALA A 21 -6.57 24.22 4.31
C ALA A 21 -5.03 24.31 4.17
N ILE A 22 -4.39 24.96 5.10
CA ILE A 22 -2.93 25.18 5.04
C ILE A 22 -2.15 23.86 5.03
N GLU A 23 -2.68 22.84 5.69
CA GLU A 23 -2.10 21.50 5.72
C GLU A 23 -2.05 20.86 4.33
N ILE A 24 -3.12 20.99 3.52
CA ILE A 24 -3.18 20.44 2.16
C ILE A 24 -2.18 21.15 1.25
N LEU A 25 -2.13 22.50 1.33
CA LEU A 25 -1.16 23.28 0.57
C LEU A 25 0.27 22.95 0.96
N SER A 26 0.57 22.91 2.25
CA SER A 26 1.89 22.58 2.77
C SER A 26 2.34 21.20 2.29
N ARG A 27 1.47 20.20 2.41
CA ARG A 27 1.72 18.85 1.92
C ARG A 27 2.02 18.82 0.42
N PHE A 28 1.15 19.45 -0.39
CA PHE A 28 1.34 19.49 -1.85
C PHE A 28 2.68 20.11 -2.23
N TYR A 29 3.05 21.26 -1.65
CA TYR A 29 4.31 21.94 -1.98
C TYR A 29 5.53 21.16 -1.49
N SER A 30 5.43 20.47 -0.37
CA SER A 30 6.50 19.60 0.13
C SER A 30 6.69 18.35 -0.74
N GLU A 31 5.60 17.71 -1.17
CA GLU A 31 5.65 16.59 -2.12
C GLU A 31 6.16 17.05 -3.50
N LYS A 32 5.71 18.22 -3.97
CA LYS A 32 6.22 18.85 -5.19
C LYS A 32 7.74 19.03 -5.15
N ALA A 33 8.28 19.63 -4.08
CA ALA A 33 9.71 19.84 -3.94
C ALA A 33 10.51 18.53 -3.96
N MET A 34 9.97 17.47 -3.34
CA MET A 34 10.57 16.14 -3.36
C MET A 34 10.54 15.50 -4.76
N LEU A 35 9.41 15.62 -5.47
CA LEU A 35 9.22 15.01 -6.77
C LEU A 35 9.90 15.77 -7.93
N GLU A 36 10.20 17.06 -7.77
CA GLU A 36 10.99 17.84 -8.74
C GLU A 36 12.43 17.29 -8.91
N GLY A 37 12.93 16.52 -7.93
CA GLY A 37 14.19 15.77 -8.03
C GLY A 37 14.05 14.35 -8.59
N CYS A 38 12.81 13.89 -8.88
CA CYS A 38 12.48 12.54 -9.29
C CYS A 38 11.55 12.53 -10.52
N GLU A 39 11.98 13.18 -11.62
CA GLU A 39 11.13 13.40 -12.81
C GLU A 39 10.60 12.09 -13.43
N ILE A 40 11.39 11.04 -13.42
CA ILE A 40 10.99 9.73 -13.94
C ILE A 40 9.83 9.16 -13.12
N TYR A 41 9.89 9.26 -11.81
CA TYR A 41 8.81 8.76 -10.94
C TYR A 41 7.53 9.57 -11.13
N LEU A 42 7.64 10.90 -11.27
CA LEU A 42 6.49 11.75 -11.58
C LEU A 42 5.85 11.39 -12.92
N THR A 43 6.67 11.06 -13.93
CA THR A 43 6.19 10.58 -15.24
C THR A 43 5.45 9.26 -15.10
N TYR A 44 5.97 8.32 -14.30
CA TYR A 44 5.31 7.05 -14.02
C TYR A 44 3.95 7.23 -13.34
N LEU A 45 3.87 8.09 -12.33
CA LEU A 45 2.60 8.39 -11.65
C LEU A 45 1.56 8.96 -12.60
N ALA A 46 1.96 9.90 -13.47
CA ALA A 46 1.07 10.50 -14.46
C ALA A 46 0.59 9.49 -15.50
N LEU A 47 1.45 8.55 -15.90
CA LEU A 47 1.12 7.47 -16.82
C LEU A 47 0.13 6.49 -16.18
N VAL A 48 0.38 6.10 -14.94
CA VAL A 48 -0.53 5.20 -14.19
C VAL A 48 -1.92 5.82 -14.05
N GLY A 49 -2.01 7.13 -13.79
CA GLY A 49 -3.29 7.83 -13.77
C GLY A 49 -4.06 7.70 -15.09
N LYS A 50 -3.38 7.86 -16.23
CA LYS A 50 -3.99 7.66 -17.57
C LYS A 50 -4.41 6.21 -17.81
N LEU A 51 -3.61 5.25 -17.35
CA LEU A 51 -3.94 3.83 -17.46
C LEU A 51 -5.22 3.51 -16.66
N ARG A 52 -5.36 4.06 -15.45
CA ARG A 52 -6.56 3.86 -14.64
C ARG A 52 -7.79 4.50 -15.25
N GLU A 53 -7.67 5.72 -15.77
CA GLU A 53 -8.74 6.38 -16.52
C GLU A 53 -9.20 5.50 -17.70
N ARG A 54 -8.25 4.98 -18.48
CA ARG A 54 -8.54 4.12 -19.62
C ARG A 54 -9.14 2.76 -19.22
N ALA A 55 -8.65 2.14 -18.16
CA ALA A 55 -9.24 0.91 -17.62
C ALA A 55 -10.71 1.14 -17.21
N ASN A 56 -10.98 2.22 -16.49
CA ASN A 56 -12.35 2.58 -16.08
C ASN A 56 -13.28 2.80 -17.26
N GLU A 57 -12.84 3.50 -18.34
CA GLU A 57 -13.63 3.67 -19.57
C GLU A 57 -14.03 2.32 -20.20
N ARG A 58 -13.20 1.30 -20.02
CA ARG A 58 -13.44 -0.04 -20.56
C ARG A 58 -14.16 -0.98 -19.59
N GLY A 59 -14.43 -0.56 -18.37
CA GLY A 59 -14.92 -1.42 -17.29
C GLY A 59 -13.91 -2.46 -16.85
N GLU A 60 -12.61 -2.17 -17.03
CA GLU A 60 -11.49 -3.02 -16.61
C GLU A 60 -10.84 -2.48 -15.35
N HIS A 61 -10.09 -3.31 -14.65
CA HIS A 61 -9.48 -2.97 -13.37
C HIS A 61 -7.96 -2.91 -13.43
N ILE A 62 -7.41 -2.00 -12.64
CA ILE A 62 -5.97 -1.86 -12.42
C ILE A 62 -5.72 -1.61 -10.92
N ARG A 63 -4.78 -2.34 -10.36
CA ARG A 63 -4.29 -2.16 -9.00
C ARG A 63 -2.85 -1.70 -9.01
N VAL A 64 -2.58 -0.65 -8.24
CA VAL A 64 -1.22 -0.13 -8.04
C VAL A 64 -0.75 -0.59 -6.66
N ALA A 65 0.21 -1.50 -6.64
CA ALA A 65 0.77 -2.02 -5.40
C ALA A 65 1.95 -1.16 -4.92
N GLY A 66 2.12 -1.11 -3.61
CA GLY A 66 3.19 -0.36 -2.96
C GLY A 66 2.71 0.93 -2.29
N PRO A 67 3.64 1.76 -1.82
CA PRO A 67 3.33 2.91 -0.98
C PRO A 67 2.85 4.15 -1.76
N VAL A 68 2.44 3.99 -2.99
CA VAL A 68 1.98 5.08 -3.87
C VAL A 68 0.81 5.87 -3.27
N GLY A 69 -0.02 5.20 -2.46
CA GLY A 69 -1.13 5.82 -1.74
C GLY A 69 -0.72 6.80 -0.63
N ASN A 70 0.55 6.84 -0.26
CA ASN A 70 1.05 7.84 0.71
C ASN A 70 1.26 9.23 0.10
N LEU A 71 1.21 9.36 -1.23
CA LEU A 71 1.44 10.62 -1.93
C LEU A 71 0.12 11.29 -2.33
N LEU A 72 -0.07 12.54 -1.89
CA LEU A 72 -1.17 13.38 -2.37
C LEU A 72 -1.08 13.61 -3.88
N VAL A 73 0.11 13.85 -4.41
CA VAL A 73 0.32 14.02 -5.86
C VAL A 73 -0.10 12.76 -6.63
N SER A 74 0.11 11.56 -6.11
CA SER A 74 -0.34 10.30 -6.73
C SER A 74 -1.87 10.23 -6.82
N HIS A 75 -2.57 10.60 -5.74
CA HIS A 75 -4.02 10.69 -5.71
C HIS A 75 -4.55 11.73 -6.71
N LEU A 76 -3.97 12.93 -6.70
CA LEU A 76 -4.35 14.02 -7.61
C LEU A 76 -4.12 13.69 -9.10
N LEU A 77 -3.13 12.86 -9.41
CA LEU A 77 -2.87 12.35 -10.75
C LEU A 77 -3.74 11.13 -11.12
N GLY A 78 -4.54 10.62 -10.20
CA GLY A 78 -5.37 9.44 -10.42
C GLY A 78 -4.61 8.11 -10.37
N ALA A 79 -3.35 8.10 -9.90
CA ALA A 79 -2.56 6.90 -9.79
C ALA A 79 -3.00 5.98 -8.63
N THR A 80 -3.75 6.49 -7.67
CA THR A 80 -4.32 5.75 -6.53
C THR A 80 -5.65 6.33 -6.10
N ASP A 81 -6.54 5.49 -5.53
CA ASP A 81 -7.80 5.93 -4.90
C ASP A 81 -7.61 6.34 -3.44
N ILE A 82 -6.46 6.04 -2.87
CA ILE A 82 -6.16 6.44 -1.50
C ILE A 82 -5.89 7.93 -1.47
N ASP A 83 -6.78 8.65 -0.78
CA ASP A 83 -6.58 10.06 -0.45
C ASP A 83 -5.86 10.17 0.89
N PRO A 84 -4.57 10.54 0.90
CA PRO A 84 -3.80 10.59 2.13
C PRO A 84 -4.26 11.68 3.12
N ILE A 85 -5.07 12.64 2.68
CA ILE A 85 -5.66 13.65 3.56
C ILE A 85 -6.84 13.02 4.32
N VAL A 86 -7.74 12.34 3.61
CA VAL A 86 -8.90 11.64 4.20
C VAL A 86 -8.44 10.53 5.14
N GLU A 87 -7.47 9.75 4.70
CA GLU A 87 -6.90 8.62 5.47
C GLU A 87 -5.90 9.06 6.56
N ARG A 88 -5.68 10.36 6.72
CA ARG A 88 -4.80 10.97 7.73
C ARG A 88 -3.38 10.37 7.75
N LEU A 89 -2.85 10.07 6.58
CA LEU A 89 -1.49 9.55 6.46
C LEU A 89 -0.47 10.68 6.70
N PRO A 90 0.51 10.51 7.60
CA PRO A 90 1.47 11.55 7.91
C PRO A 90 2.35 11.86 6.68
N PHE A 91 2.56 13.17 6.43
CA PHE A 91 3.37 13.61 5.28
C PHE A 91 4.83 13.18 5.42
N GLU A 92 5.37 13.27 6.62
CA GLU A 92 6.77 13.01 6.90
C GLU A 92 7.18 11.59 6.49
N THR A 93 6.27 10.63 6.62
CA THR A 93 6.53 9.22 6.25
C THR A 93 6.60 8.99 4.74
N VAL A 94 6.17 9.95 3.91
CA VAL A 94 6.30 9.87 2.44
C VAL A 94 7.74 9.62 2.02
N ARG A 95 8.71 10.24 2.69
CA ARG A 95 10.15 10.06 2.40
C ARG A 95 10.63 8.63 2.59
N LEU A 96 9.97 7.82 3.42
CA LEU A 96 10.30 6.41 3.62
C LEU A 96 10.11 5.57 2.33
N TYR A 97 9.37 6.09 1.35
CA TYR A 97 8.94 5.36 0.17
C TYR A 97 9.38 5.97 -1.17
N ALA A 98 9.65 7.26 -1.21
CA ALA A 98 9.80 8.01 -2.46
C ALA A 98 11.10 7.75 -3.22
N GLN A 99 12.02 6.97 -2.68
CA GLN A 99 13.41 6.98 -3.16
C GLN A 99 13.69 6.12 -4.40
N LYS A 100 12.83 5.20 -4.82
CA LYS A 100 13.23 4.20 -5.83
C LYS A 100 12.52 4.28 -7.18
N GLY A 101 11.44 5.06 -7.31
CA GLY A 101 10.71 5.13 -8.60
C GLY A 101 10.19 3.78 -9.08
N VAL A 102 9.83 2.86 -8.17
CA VAL A 102 9.35 1.52 -8.51
C VAL A 102 7.84 1.48 -8.36
N LEU A 103 7.14 1.11 -9.43
CA LEU A 103 5.70 0.88 -9.45
C LEU A 103 5.39 -0.55 -9.90
N ARG A 104 4.51 -1.21 -9.17
CA ARG A 104 3.94 -2.50 -9.56
C ARG A 104 2.47 -2.33 -9.90
N LEU A 105 2.12 -2.75 -11.11
CA LEU A 105 0.76 -2.72 -11.64
C LEU A 105 0.27 -4.14 -11.85
N ASP A 106 -0.87 -4.47 -11.27
CA ASP A 106 -1.65 -5.63 -11.64
C ASP A 106 -2.86 -5.13 -12.45
N VAL A 107 -3.20 -5.80 -13.54
CA VAL A 107 -4.31 -5.43 -14.44
C VAL A 107 -5.13 -6.66 -14.80
N SER A 108 -6.41 -6.46 -15.16
CA SER A 108 -7.21 -7.55 -15.72
C SER A 108 -6.58 -8.08 -17.02
N HIS A 109 -6.75 -9.37 -17.29
CA HIS A 109 -6.14 -10.02 -18.47
C HIS A 109 -6.55 -9.36 -19.77
N ALA A 110 -7.82 -8.95 -19.90
CA ALA A 110 -8.33 -8.29 -21.10
C ALA A 110 -7.70 -6.91 -21.35
N PHE A 111 -7.20 -6.25 -20.32
CA PHE A 111 -6.55 -4.93 -20.42
C PHE A 111 -5.02 -5.02 -20.55
N PHE A 112 -4.41 -6.17 -20.28
CA PHE A 112 -2.96 -6.33 -20.17
C PHE A 112 -2.20 -5.87 -21.43
N THR A 113 -2.65 -6.30 -22.62
CA THR A 113 -1.98 -5.93 -23.88
C THR A 113 -2.04 -4.43 -24.15
N GLU A 114 -3.22 -3.81 -24.00
CA GLU A 114 -3.39 -2.37 -24.18
C GLU A 114 -2.60 -1.58 -23.13
N ALA A 115 -2.62 -2.00 -21.86
CA ALA A 115 -1.83 -1.37 -20.80
C ALA A 115 -0.32 -1.41 -21.13
N LYS A 116 0.17 -2.54 -21.62
CA LYS A 116 1.56 -2.69 -22.08
C LYS A 116 1.91 -1.71 -23.20
N GLU A 117 1.06 -1.60 -24.22
CA GLU A 117 1.24 -0.66 -25.35
C GLU A 117 1.21 0.80 -24.85
N MET A 118 0.25 1.17 -24.01
CA MET A 118 0.16 2.51 -23.43
C MET A 118 1.40 2.89 -22.61
N ILE A 119 1.95 1.96 -21.82
CA ILE A 119 3.17 2.20 -21.05
C ILE A 119 4.35 2.41 -22.00
N PHE A 120 4.50 1.55 -23.00
CA PHE A 120 5.58 1.65 -23.98
C PHE A 120 5.53 2.98 -24.74
N GLU A 121 4.36 3.39 -25.22
CA GLU A 121 4.18 4.67 -25.91
C GLU A 121 4.40 5.87 -24.97
N GLY A 122 3.90 5.78 -23.72
CA GLY A 122 3.98 6.85 -22.74
C GLY A 122 5.38 7.12 -22.21
N LEU A 123 6.25 6.10 -22.21
CA LEU A 123 7.64 6.20 -21.76
C LEU A 123 8.61 6.56 -22.89
N GLN A 124 8.13 6.59 -24.13
CA GLN A 124 8.94 6.84 -25.34
C GLN A 124 10.11 5.82 -25.48
N LYS A 125 10.97 6.03 -26.48
CA LYS A 125 12.02 5.07 -26.87
C LYS A 125 13.15 4.88 -25.84
N ASP A 126 13.10 5.59 -24.72
CA ASP A 126 14.16 5.59 -23.70
C ASP A 126 14.02 4.49 -22.66
N HIS A 127 13.06 3.57 -22.83
CA HIS A 127 12.81 2.49 -21.86
C HIS A 127 12.86 1.12 -22.51
N ALA A 128 13.64 0.22 -21.91
CA ALA A 128 13.60 -1.20 -22.28
C ALA A 128 12.29 -1.83 -21.83
N VAL A 129 11.78 -2.71 -22.65
CA VAL A 129 10.76 -3.68 -22.26
C VAL A 129 11.43 -5.01 -22.00
N VAL A 130 11.42 -5.45 -20.74
CA VAL A 130 11.88 -6.78 -20.37
C VAL A 130 10.65 -7.61 -20.04
N THR A 131 10.36 -8.63 -20.83
CA THR A 131 9.28 -9.56 -20.52
C THR A 131 9.87 -10.76 -19.80
N LEU A 132 9.42 -11.00 -18.59
CA LEU A 132 9.77 -12.16 -17.79
C LEU A 132 8.69 -13.22 -18.04
N CYS A 133 9.11 -14.41 -18.47
CA CYS A 133 8.22 -15.52 -18.73
C CYS A 133 8.48 -16.63 -17.72
N ASP A 134 7.41 -17.28 -17.27
CA ASP A 134 7.47 -18.59 -16.62
C ASP A 134 6.86 -19.59 -17.62
N GLY A 135 7.72 -20.36 -18.28
CA GLY A 135 7.34 -21.15 -19.46
C GLY A 135 7.06 -20.25 -20.67
N ASP A 136 6.00 -20.53 -21.42
CA ASP A 136 5.62 -19.82 -22.65
C ASP A 136 4.69 -18.60 -22.40
N ALA A 137 4.20 -18.42 -21.18
CA ALA A 137 3.30 -17.33 -20.85
C ALA A 137 4.06 -16.14 -20.21
N PRO A 138 3.83 -14.90 -20.66
CA PRO A 138 4.38 -13.72 -20.00
C PRO A 138 3.73 -13.52 -18.65
N THR A 139 4.50 -13.68 -17.57
CA THR A 139 4.04 -13.52 -16.21
C THR A 139 4.25 -12.11 -15.68
N LEU A 140 5.24 -11.39 -16.21
CA LEU A 140 5.60 -10.05 -15.78
C LEU A 140 6.26 -9.30 -16.91
N THR A 141 5.86 -8.05 -17.14
CA THR A 141 6.57 -7.13 -18.02
C THR A 141 7.18 -6.01 -17.19
N LEU A 142 8.47 -5.74 -17.38
CA LEU A 142 9.21 -4.70 -16.69
C LEU A 142 9.62 -3.62 -17.69
N PHE A 143 9.40 -2.36 -17.32
CA PHE A 143 9.80 -1.17 -18.07
C PHE A 143 10.81 -0.40 -17.22
N ALA A 144 12.03 -0.27 -17.70
CA ALA A 144 13.11 0.46 -17.03
C ALA A 144 13.86 1.35 -18.01
N PRO A 145 14.45 2.48 -17.58
CA PRO A 145 15.33 3.27 -18.42
C PRO A 145 16.52 2.43 -18.87
N LEU A 146 16.90 2.58 -20.15
CA LEU A 146 18.08 1.94 -20.73
C LEU A 146 19.22 2.93 -20.87
N ASP A 147 20.45 2.41 -20.79
CA ASP A 147 21.62 3.13 -21.30
C ASP A 147 21.60 3.15 -22.83
N GLU A 148 22.13 4.23 -23.44
CA GLU A 148 22.15 4.43 -24.89
C GLU A 148 22.75 3.20 -25.59
N GLY A 149 21.95 2.52 -26.43
CA GLY A 149 22.37 1.40 -27.25
C GLY A 149 21.95 0.00 -26.83
N GLU A 150 21.19 -0.15 -25.75
CA GLU A 150 20.60 -1.45 -25.37
C GLU A 150 19.22 -1.66 -26.01
N GLU A 151 19.04 -2.81 -26.67
CA GLU A 151 17.74 -3.22 -27.22
C GLU A 151 16.91 -3.99 -26.19
N SER A 152 15.57 -4.01 -26.37
CA SER A 152 14.65 -4.78 -25.54
C SER A 152 15.06 -6.26 -25.48
N LYS A 153 15.25 -6.80 -24.28
CA LYS A 153 15.64 -8.19 -24.06
C LYS A 153 14.55 -8.96 -23.32
N THR A 154 14.29 -10.18 -23.76
CA THR A 154 13.55 -11.16 -22.95
C THR A 154 14.54 -11.84 -22.02
N VAL A 155 14.35 -11.74 -20.71
CA VAL A 155 15.30 -12.23 -19.72
C VAL A 155 14.59 -13.13 -18.71
N SER A 156 15.27 -14.24 -18.32
CA SER A 156 14.76 -15.13 -17.27
C SER A 156 14.72 -14.42 -15.91
N PHE A 157 13.62 -14.57 -15.17
CA PHE A 157 13.40 -13.97 -13.85
C PHE A 157 14.51 -14.33 -12.83
N LYS A 158 15.05 -15.56 -12.91
CA LYS A 158 16.06 -16.05 -11.96
C LYS A 158 17.43 -15.39 -12.09
N GLU A 159 17.78 -14.92 -13.28
CA GLU A 159 19.13 -14.43 -13.57
C GLU A 159 19.32 -12.94 -13.33
N ASN A 160 18.25 -12.14 -13.30
CA ASN A 160 18.36 -10.67 -13.32
C ASN A 160 17.62 -9.93 -12.21
N HIS A 161 17.11 -10.62 -11.21
CA HIS A 161 16.39 -9.99 -10.08
C HIS A 161 17.23 -8.94 -9.32
N GLN A 162 18.56 -9.06 -9.34
CA GLN A 162 19.46 -8.08 -8.70
C GLN A 162 19.68 -6.83 -9.56
N LEU A 163 19.71 -6.95 -10.89
CA LEU A 163 19.95 -5.83 -11.82
C LEU A 163 18.88 -4.73 -11.75
N PHE A 164 17.63 -5.11 -11.48
CA PHE A 164 16.50 -4.16 -11.47
C PHE A 164 16.15 -3.64 -10.09
N ARG A 165 16.81 -4.11 -9.04
CA ARG A 165 16.47 -3.77 -7.65
C ARG A 165 16.64 -2.29 -7.34
N ASP A 166 17.57 -1.62 -8.02
CA ASP A 166 17.98 -0.24 -7.74
C ASP A 166 17.61 0.75 -8.86
N LEU A 167 17.04 0.26 -9.97
CA LEU A 167 16.59 1.11 -11.09
C LEU A 167 15.12 1.49 -10.94
N PRO A 168 14.74 2.75 -11.27
CA PRO A 168 13.35 3.12 -11.43
C PRO A 168 12.69 2.24 -12.49
N HIS A 169 11.55 1.62 -12.18
CA HIS A 169 10.87 0.76 -13.14
C HIS A 169 9.37 0.63 -12.85
N ILE A 170 8.63 0.23 -13.89
CA ILE A 170 7.24 -0.20 -13.77
C ILE A 170 7.20 -1.70 -14.05
N THR A 171 6.56 -2.48 -13.16
CA THR A 171 6.19 -3.86 -13.45
C THR A 171 4.71 -3.96 -13.76
N LEU A 172 4.35 -4.75 -14.76
CA LEU A 172 2.97 -5.00 -15.19
C LEU A 172 2.70 -6.49 -15.21
N ALA A 173 1.68 -6.94 -14.49
CA ALA A 173 1.26 -8.32 -14.44
C ALA A 173 -0.25 -8.47 -14.65
N PRO A 174 -0.73 -9.53 -15.33
CA PRO A 174 -2.15 -9.85 -15.37
C PRO A 174 -2.60 -10.43 -14.02
N SER A 175 -3.86 -10.20 -13.66
CA SER A 175 -4.42 -10.62 -12.37
C SER A 175 -5.83 -11.17 -12.53
N MET A 176 -6.01 -12.46 -12.22
CA MET A 176 -7.31 -13.11 -12.18
C MET A 176 -8.25 -12.44 -11.16
N LEU A 177 -7.73 -11.94 -10.05
CA LEU A 177 -8.54 -11.23 -9.07
C LEU A 177 -9.23 -10.00 -9.66
N LEU A 178 -8.55 -9.27 -10.55
CA LEU A 178 -9.12 -8.10 -11.21
C LEU A 178 -10.12 -8.48 -12.31
N ASP A 179 -9.95 -9.63 -12.96
CA ASP A 179 -11.01 -10.18 -13.84
C ASP A 179 -12.25 -10.51 -13.04
N ASN A 180 -12.10 -11.13 -11.87
CA ASN A 180 -13.21 -11.45 -10.98
C ASN A 180 -13.94 -10.17 -10.49
N TYR A 181 -13.23 -9.05 -10.29
CA TYR A 181 -13.87 -7.77 -9.96
C TYR A 181 -14.76 -7.28 -11.10
N ARG A 182 -14.27 -7.30 -12.33
CA ARG A 182 -15.08 -6.98 -13.51
C ARG A 182 -16.32 -7.88 -13.60
N ASP A 183 -16.14 -9.17 -13.41
CA ASP A 183 -17.22 -10.16 -13.58
C ASP A 183 -18.29 -10.02 -12.49
N ILE A 184 -17.90 -9.74 -11.23
CA ILE A 184 -18.88 -9.52 -10.14
C ILE A 184 -19.63 -8.19 -10.32
N GLU A 185 -18.98 -7.14 -10.79
CA GLU A 185 -19.64 -5.88 -11.12
C GLU A 185 -20.67 -6.06 -12.26
N ALA A 186 -20.30 -6.83 -13.29
CA ALA A 186 -21.22 -7.15 -14.40
C ALA A 186 -22.41 -7.98 -13.92
N ALA A 187 -22.20 -8.94 -13.03
CA ALA A 187 -23.25 -9.80 -12.51
C ALA A 187 -24.20 -9.10 -11.53
N THR A 188 -23.72 -8.13 -10.76
CA THR A 188 -24.48 -7.47 -9.69
C THR A 188 -24.96 -6.07 -10.04
N GLY A 189 -24.33 -5.42 -11.02
CA GLY A 189 -24.55 -4.01 -11.36
C GLY A 189 -24.00 -3.01 -10.33
N VAL A 190 -23.26 -3.47 -9.31
CA VAL A 190 -22.64 -2.65 -8.27
C VAL A 190 -21.15 -2.57 -8.52
N LYS A 191 -20.58 -1.36 -8.46
CA LYS A 191 -19.15 -1.12 -8.61
C LYS A 191 -18.42 -1.46 -7.32
N ILE A 192 -17.14 -1.92 -7.44
CA ILE A 192 -16.32 -2.28 -6.30
C ILE A 192 -16.09 -1.09 -5.36
N GLU A 193 -16.00 0.11 -5.93
CA GLU A 193 -15.84 1.36 -5.18
C GLU A 193 -17.07 1.65 -4.30
N ASP A 194 -18.28 1.37 -4.82
CA ASP A 194 -19.55 1.55 -4.10
C ASP A 194 -19.73 0.46 -3.03
N ALA A 195 -19.20 -0.75 -3.28
CA ALA A 195 -19.26 -1.86 -2.33
C ALA A 195 -18.38 -1.64 -1.09
N CYS A 196 -17.36 -0.79 -1.17
CA CYS A 196 -16.51 -0.46 -0.03
C CYS A 196 -17.22 0.40 1.03
N ASP A 197 -18.19 1.23 0.61
CA ASP A 197 -18.84 2.24 1.46
C ASP A 197 -20.22 1.80 1.95
N ALA A 198 -20.77 0.70 1.43
CA ALA A 198 -22.13 0.26 1.71
C ALA A 198 -22.23 -0.65 2.95
N ASP A 199 -23.09 -0.28 3.90
CA ASP A 199 -23.51 -1.11 5.05
C ASP A 199 -22.36 -1.74 5.88
N GLY A 200 -21.41 -0.91 6.29
CA GLY A 200 -20.17 -1.33 6.98
C GLY A 200 -20.35 -2.27 8.18
N MET A 201 -21.50 -2.24 8.86
CA MET A 201 -21.69 -3.04 10.07
C MET A 201 -21.86 -4.54 9.79
N ALA A 202 -22.61 -4.93 8.76
CA ALA A 202 -22.80 -6.36 8.44
C ALA A 202 -21.49 -6.97 7.91
N VAL A 203 -20.79 -6.23 7.05
CA VAL A 203 -19.47 -6.60 6.52
C VAL A 203 -18.45 -6.70 7.64
N LEU A 204 -18.44 -5.73 8.54
CA LEU A 204 -17.58 -5.71 9.71
C LEU A 204 -17.81 -6.94 10.59
N CYS A 205 -19.06 -7.28 10.91
CA CYS A 205 -19.38 -8.46 11.72
C CYS A 205 -18.87 -9.75 11.11
N GLU A 206 -18.99 -9.93 9.77
CA GLU A 206 -18.48 -11.11 9.08
C GLU A 206 -16.95 -11.20 9.09
N LEU A 207 -16.25 -10.09 8.85
CA LEU A 207 -14.79 -10.04 8.94
C LEU A 207 -14.31 -10.31 10.38
N LEU A 208 -14.98 -9.72 11.38
CA LEU A 208 -14.67 -9.91 12.80
C LEU A 208 -14.95 -11.33 13.29
N SER A 209 -15.92 -12.02 12.70
CA SER A 209 -16.20 -13.41 13.03
C SER A 209 -15.11 -14.39 12.57
N GLY A 210 -14.15 -13.92 11.75
CA GLY A 210 -13.14 -14.74 11.12
C GLY A 210 -13.68 -15.64 9.99
N ASN A 211 -14.91 -15.40 9.54
CA ASN A 211 -15.53 -16.12 8.41
C ASN A 211 -15.09 -15.51 7.07
N ALA A 212 -13.77 -15.36 6.89
CA ALA A 212 -13.16 -14.67 5.79
C ALA A 212 -12.47 -15.59 4.77
N SER A 213 -12.88 -16.86 4.71
CA SER A 213 -12.39 -17.81 3.69
C SER A 213 -12.59 -17.25 2.29
N LYS A 214 -11.55 -17.28 1.46
CA LYS A 214 -11.49 -16.70 0.11
C LYS A 214 -11.65 -15.17 0.03
N ILE A 215 -11.63 -14.47 1.15
CA ILE A 215 -11.57 -13.00 1.14
C ILE A 215 -10.10 -12.60 1.02
N PRO A 216 -9.70 -11.82 0.00
CA PRO A 216 -8.33 -11.36 -0.18
C PRO A 216 -7.77 -10.75 1.10
N HIS A 217 -6.50 -11.02 1.40
CA HIS A 217 -5.77 -10.52 2.57
C HIS A 217 -6.24 -11.02 3.94
N PHE A 218 -7.40 -11.67 4.02
CA PHE A 218 -7.94 -12.28 5.24
C PHE A 218 -7.89 -13.81 5.22
N ASP A 219 -7.85 -14.43 4.04
CA ASP A 219 -7.63 -15.86 3.88
C ASP A 219 -6.15 -16.16 3.64
N SER A 220 -5.44 -16.56 4.68
CA SER A 220 -4.04 -16.96 4.59
C SER A 220 -3.90 -18.49 4.56
N PRO A 221 -3.03 -19.06 3.70
CA PRO A 221 -2.88 -20.51 3.54
C PRO A 221 -2.56 -21.25 4.84
N ASN A 222 -1.89 -20.59 5.79
CA ASN A 222 -1.52 -21.14 7.09
C ASN A 222 -2.52 -20.79 8.22
N GLY A 223 -3.64 -20.14 7.89
CA GLY A 223 -4.65 -19.71 8.86
C GLY A 223 -4.20 -18.61 9.82
N PHE A 224 -3.08 -17.93 9.53
CA PHE A 224 -2.48 -16.91 10.42
C PHE A 224 -3.47 -15.78 10.74
N VAL A 225 -4.12 -15.18 9.73
CA VAL A 225 -5.06 -14.08 9.92
C VAL A 225 -6.26 -14.51 10.74
N LYS A 226 -6.80 -15.69 10.49
CA LYS A 226 -7.90 -16.26 11.28
C LYS A 226 -7.50 -16.46 12.74
N LYS A 227 -6.29 -16.98 13.00
CA LYS A 227 -5.73 -17.09 14.36
C LYS A 227 -5.60 -15.71 15.01
N LEU A 228 -5.04 -14.75 14.28
CA LEU A 228 -4.83 -13.38 14.76
C LEU A 228 -6.15 -12.71 15.17
N ILE A 229 -7.18 -12.77 14.31
CA ILE A 229 -8.52 -12.26 14.63
C ILE A 229 -9.10 -12.98 15.87
N GLY A 230 -8.97 -14.31 15.94
CA GLY A 230 -9.47 -15.08 17.07
C GLY A 230 -8.80 -14.71 18.41
N GLN A 231 -7.52 -14.38 18.38
CA GLN A 231 -6.75 -13.97 19.56
C GLN A 231 -7.05 -12.52 19.97
N THR A 232 -7.06 -11.58 18.99
CA THR A 232 -7.16 -10.15 19.25
C THR A 232 -8.58 -9.62 19.36
N ARG A 233 -9.55 -10.31 18.71
CA ARG A 233 -10.96 -9.92 18.63
C ARG A 233 -11.15 -8.45 18.29
N PRO A 234 -10.70 -8.00 17.11
CA PRO A 234 -10.83 -6.62 16.70
C PRO A 234 -12.30 -6.17 16.76
N THR A 235 -12.55 -4.90 17.07
CA THR A 235 -13.90 -4.37 17.33
C THR A 235 -14.37 -3.36 16.28
N ASP A 236 -13.47 -2.87 15.44
CA ASP A 236 -13.75 -1.86 14.43
C ASP A 236 -12.80 -1.93 13.24
N PHE A 237 -13.00 -1.06 12.24
CA PHE A 237 -12.18 -1.01 11.04
C PHE A 237 -10.73 -0.58 11.31
N GLU A 238 -10.48 0.22 12.32
CA GLU A 238 -9.12 0.64 12.69
C GLU A 238 -8.30 -0.56 13.19
N GLU A 239 -8.92 -1.40 14.00
CA GLU A 239 -8.30 -2.63 14.48
C GLU A 239 -8.18 -3.68 13.38
N LEU A 240 -9.14 -3.76 12.44
CA LEU A 240 -8.98 -4.59 11.23
C LEU A 240 -7.83 -4.10 10.34
N LEU A 241 -7.63 -2.79 10.23
CA LEU A 241 -6.47 -2.24 9.52
C LEU A 241 -5.15 -2.69 10.16
N LYS A 242 -5.10 -2.72 11.50
CA LYS A 242 -3.97 -3.31 12.23
C LYS A 242 -3.76 -4.78 11.87
N ILE A 243 -4.84 -5.58 11.80
CA ILE A 243 -4.77 -7.00 11.38
C ILE A 243 -4.13 -7.13 10.00
N VAL A 244 -4.56 -6.32 9.02
CA VAL A 244 -3.97 -6.33 7.67
C VAL A 244 -2.49 -5.95 7.72
N GLY A 245 -2.13 -4.90 8.43
CA GLY A 245 -0.73 -4.51 8.61
C GLY A 245 0.12 -5.63 9.22
N LEU A 246 -0.35 -6.25 10.30
CA LEU A 246 0.33 -7.36 10.98
C LEU A 246 0.44 -8.60 10.09
N ALA A 247 -0.58 -8.89 9.27
CA ALA A 247 -0.58 -10.04 8.37
C ALA A 247 0.48 -9.97 7.27
N HIS A 248 0.83 -8.76 6.86
CA HIS A 248 1.81 -8.47 5.80
C HIS A 248 3.17 -7.98 6.32
N SER A 249 3.30 -7.77 7.63
CA SER A 249 4.55 -7.44 8.31
C SER A 249 5.29 -8.71 8.75
N THR A 250 6.57 -8.58 9.07
CA THR A 250 7.39 -9.69 9.55
C THR A 250 8.07 -9.32 10.87
N GLY A 251 8.05 -10.25 11.84
CA GLY A 251 8.68 -10.04 13.16
C GLY A 251 7.90 -9.08 14.06
N VAL A 252 6.61 -8.81 13.78
CA VAL A 252 5.78 -7.91 14.60
C VAL A 252 4.90 -8.68 15.55
N TRP A 253 4.24 -9.75 15.11
CA TRP A 253 3.30 -10.51 15.93
C TRP A 253 3.95 -11.75 16.55
N THR A 254 4.26 -12.76 15.75
CA THR A 254 4.81 -14.03 16.21
C THR A 254 6.18 -13.84 16.86
N ASP A 255 6.39 -14.43 18.02
CA ASP A 255 7.59 -14.32 18.85
C ASP A 255 7.92 -12.87 19.29
N ASN A 256 6.96 -11.94 19.20
CA ASN A 256 7.09 -10.55 19.59
C ASN A 256 5.81 -10.09 20.32
N ALA A 257 4.92 -9.33 19.66
CA ALA A 257 3.73 -8.76 20.26
C ALA A 257 2.75 -9.82 20.81
N GLU A 258 2.68 -11.02 20.25
CA GLU A 258 1.77 -12.10 20.67
C GLU A 258 1.91 -12.42 22.17
N GLY A 259 3.15 -12.49 22.67
CA GLY A 259 3.44 -12.78 24.07
C GLY A 259 3.03 -11.64 25.01
N LEU A 260 3.29 -10.39 24.62
CA LEU A 260 2.90 -9.21 25.39
C LEU A 260 1.38 -9.03 25.42
N PHE A 261 0.73 -9.27 24.28
CA PHE A 261 -0.73 -9.22 24.17
C PHE A 261 -1.40 -10.30 25.04
N ALA A 262 -0.92 -11.55 24.98
CA ALA A 262 -1.42 -12.65 25.81
C ALA A 262 -1.23 -12.39 27.32
N ALA A 263 -0.18 -11.68 27.69
CA ALA A 263 0.07 -11.24 29.07
C ALA A 263 -0.68 -9.97 29.48
N HIS A 264 -1.56 -9.43 28.61
CA HIS A 264 -2.31 -8.19 28.82
C HIS A 264 -1.43 -6.95 29.10
N ARG A 265 -0.21 -6.94 28.56
CA ARG A 265 0.73 -5.81 28.69
C ARG A 265 0.53 -4.77 27.61
N VAL A 266 0.02 -5.19 26.45
CA VAL A 266 -0.32 -4.30 25.31
C VAL A 266 -1.70 -4.67 24.77
N THR A 267 -2.37 -3.69 24.16
CA THR A 267 -3.58 -3.88 23.35
C THR A 267 -3.22 -3.91 21.86
N LEU A 268 -4.16 -4.27 20.99
CA LEU A 268 -3.94 -4.25 19.55
C LEU A 268 -3.56 -2.85 19.02
N ARG A 269 -4.10 -1.79 19.66
CA ARG A 269 -3.82 -0.39 19.32
C ARG A 269 -2.39 0.05 19.67
N ASP A 270 -1.80 -0.57 20.70
CA ASP A 270 -0.43 -0.28 21.14
C ASP A 270 0.64 -0.94 20.25
N ILE A 271 0.23 -1.84 19.35
CA ILE A 271 1.14 -2.57 18.48
C ILE A 271 1.30 -1.81 17.15
N PRO A 272 2.53 -1.40 16.77
CA PRO A 272 2.78 -0.76 15.49
C PRO A 272 2.67 -1.79 14.36
N ALA A 273 1.70 -1.61 13.46
CA ALA A 273 1.48 -2.49 12.31
C ALA A 273 2.02 -1.91 11.00
N SER A 274 2.47 -0.65 11.04
CA SER A 274 3.03 0.08 9.90
C SER A 274 4.10 1.09 10.36
N PRO A 275 4.97 1.58 9.47
CA PRO A 275 5.89 2.67 9.79
C PRO A 275 5.17 3.96 10.21
N GLU A 276 4.00 4.22 9.62
CA GLU A 276 3.15 5.35 9.97
C GLU A 276 2.66 5.26 11.40
N ASP A 277 2.33 4.06 11.89
CA ASP A 277 1.92 3.87 13.28
C ASP A 277 3.06 4.21 14.24
N VAL A 278 4.29 3.76 13.95
CA VAL A 278 5.48 4.11 14.76
C VAL A 278 5.66 5.64 14.80
N PHE A 279 5.57 6.28 13.63
CA PHE A 279 5.69 7.73 13.50
C PHE A 279 4.62 8.46 14.30
N ASP A 280 3.34 8.06 14.15
CA ASP A 280 2.21 8.71 14.82
C ASP A 280 2.30 8.58 16.34
N MET A 281 2.56 7.37 16.86
CA MET A 281 2.69 7.10 18.28
C MET A 281 3.75 7.99 18.96
N ILE A 282 4.91 8.15 18.31
CA ILE A 282 6.00 8.99 18.84
C ILE A 282 5.66 10.46 18.68
N SER A 283 5.14 10.87 17.52
CA SER A 283 4.76 12.26 17.24
C SER A 283 3.67 12.77 18.16
N GLU A 284 2.70 11.94 18.56
CA GLU A 284 1.68 12.30 19.54
C GLU A 284 2.28 12.62 20.91
N LYS A 285 3.24 11.79 21.37
CA LYS A 285 3.92 12.04 22.64
C LYS A 285 4.83 13.28 22.59
N LEU A 286 5.47 13.56 21.46
CA LEU A 286 6.24 14.78 21.24
C LEU A 286 5.30 16.02 21.32
N ARG A 287 4.20 16.00 20.56
CA ARG A 287 3.20 17.08 20.57
C ARG A 287 2.59 17.32 21.96
N ALA A 288 2.29 16.26 22.70
CA ALA A 288 1.78 16.38 24.07
C ALA A 288 2.75 17.10 25.03
N ARG A 289 4.05 17.19 24.68
CA ARG A 289 5.10 17.95 25.39
C ARG A 289 5.41 19.30 24.77
N GLY A 290 4.61 19.73 23.79
CA GLY A 290 4.82 21.00 23.08
C GLY A 290 6.00 20.97 22.10
N MET A 291 6.50 19.78 21.75
CA MET A 291 7.58 19.61 20.78
C MET A 291 6.98 19.49 19.36
N THR A 292 7.51 20.25 18.43
CA THR A 292 7.07 20.26 17.00
C THR A 292 8.04 19.53 16.09
N ASP A 293 9.27 19.27 16.55
CA ASP A 293 10.24 18.49 15.79
C ASP A 293 9.90 17.00 15.83
N THR A 294 9.67 16.44 14.66
CA THR A 294 9.30 15.02 14.46
C THR A 294 10.48 14.17 14.00
N GLY A 295 11.71 14.69 14.04
CA GLY A 295 12.91 13.98 13.59
C GLY A 295 13.09 12.62 14.27
N LEU A 296 12.94 12.55 15.59
CA LEU A 296 13.00 11.29 16.32
C LEU A 296 11.94 10.27 15.84
N ALA A 297 10.70 10.73 15.63
CA ALA A 297 9.62 9.87 15.17
C ALA A 297 9.92 9.30 13.78
N TYR A 298 10.45 10.13 12.89
CA TYR A 298 10.86 9.71 11.55
C TYR A 298 12.01 8.70 11.59
N ASP A 299 13.07 8.98 12.31
CA ASP A 299 14.26 8.12 12.38
C ASP A 299 13.95 6.75 12.96
N VAL A 300 13.10 6.70 14.01
CA VAL A 300 12.66 5.42 14.60
C VAL A 300 11.78 4.65 13.62
N ALA A 301 10.84 5.32 12.94
CA ALA A 301 9.98 4.69 11.95
C ALA A 301 10.76 4.14 10.75
N GLU A 302 11.76 4.88 10.26
CA GLU A 302 12.65 4.46 9.18
C GLU A 302 13.47 3.22 9.55
N LYS A 303 14.10 3.24 10.72
CA LYS A 303 14.88 2.12 11.24
C LYS A 303 14.02 0.87 11.47
N ALA A 304 12.84 1.04 12.09
CA ALA A 304 11.90 -0.07 12.32
C ALA A 304 11.36 -0.68 11.04
N LYS A 305 11.03 0.16 10.03
CA LYS A 305 10.46 -0.29 8.73
C LYS A 305 11.26 -1.41 8.07
N HIS A 306 12.58 -1.36 8.13
CA HIS A 306 13.49 -2.32 7.47
C HIS A 306 14.20 -3.26 8.45
N GLY A 307 13.75 -3.31 9.71
CA GLY A 307 14.30 -4.19 10.72
C GLY A 307 15.74 -3.83 11.11
N TYR A 308 16.12 -2.56 11.04
CA TYR A 308 17.47 -2.11 11.37
C TYR A 308 17.87 -2.52 12.79
N TYR A 309 17.00 -2.32 13.77
CA TYR A 309 17.27 -2.68 15.15
C TYR A 309 17.51 -4.19 15.32
N LYS A 310 16.71 -5.04 14.67
CA LYS A 310 16.92 -6.49 14.67
C LYS A 310 18.25 -6.89 14.06
N GLN A 311 18.63 -6.23 12.96
CA GLN A 311 19.90 -6.52 12.25
C GLN A 311 21.13 -6.06 13.02
N THR A 312 21.03 -4.99 13.81
CA THR A 312 22.14 -4.41 14.58
C THR A 312 22.24 -4.93 16.01
N GLY A 313 21.31 -5.81 16.42
CA GLY A 313 21.31 -6.42 17.75
C GLY A 313 20.65 -5.55 18.83
N GLY A 314 19.80 -4.62 18.44
CA GLY A 314 18.98 -3.78 19.32
C GLY A 314 19.03 -2.30 18.98
N MET A 315 18.26 -1.53 19.75
CA MET A 315 18.20 -0.07 19.66
C MET A 315 19.40 0.56 20.37
N ASP A 316 19.96 1.60 19.77
CA ASP A 316 21.01 2.39 20.42
C ASP A 316 20.47 3.06 21.71
N GLU A 317 21.36 3.25 22.70
CA GLU A 317 20.98 3.72 24.03
C GLU A 317 20.40 5.15 24.00
N GLU A 318 20.89 6.01 23.12
CA GLU A 318 20.39 7.39 22.98
C GLU A 318 18.92 7.40 22.55
N THR A 319 18.59 6.63 21.52
CA THR A 319 17.20 6.47 21.03
C THR A 319 16.32 5.83 22.11
N ARG A 320 16.80 4.80 22.81
CA ARG A 320 16.07 4.15 23.90
C ARG A 320 15.74 5.13 25.04
N VAL A 321 16.74 5.87 25.52
CA VAL A 321 16.56 6.88 26.59
C VAL A 321 15.59 7.98 26.14
N ALA A 322 15.66 8.43 24.87
CA ALA A 322 14.74 9.42 24.35
C ALA A 322 13.28 8.92 24.35
N LEU A 323 13.02 7.66 23.94
CA LEU A 323 11.69 7.07 23.96
C LEU A 323 11.16 6.89 25.39
N LEU A 324 11.99 6.41 26.32
CA LEU A 324 11.62 6.30 27.74
C LEU A 324 11.31 7.66 28.34
N ALA A 325 12.07 8.70 28.03
CA ALA A 325 11.82 10.08 28.45
C ALA A 325 10.50 10.61 27.87
N LEU A 326 10.06 10.16 26.71
CA LEU A 326 8.74 10.43 26.14
C LEU A 326 7.61 9.62 26.80
N GLY A 327 7.93 8.74 27.78
CA GLY A 327 6.96 7.93 28.50
C GLY A 327 6.49 6.70 27.74
N PHE A 328 7.30 6.20 26.83
CA PHE A 328 7.19 4.81 26.37
C PHE A 328 7.80 3.90 27.43
N ASP A 329 7.39 2.66 27.47
CA ASP A 329 7.96 1.64 28.34
C ASP A 329 8.95 0.73 27.60
N MET A 330 9.51 -0.22 28.30
CA MET A 330 10.44 -1.20 27.73
C MET A 330 9.75 -2.15 26.77
N ASP A 331 8.44 -2.36 26.88
CA ASP A 331 7.69 -3.22 25.98
C ASP A 331 7.63 -2.61 24.57
N PHE A 332 7.41 -1.29 24.49
CA PHE A 332 7.44 -0.61 23.19
C PHE A 332 8.81 -0.67 22.53
N THR A 333 9.90 -0.48 23.27
CA THR A 333 11.25 -0.61 22.69
C THR A 333 11.54 -2.04 22.25
N PHE A 334 11.12 -3.04 23.05
CA PHE A 334 11.25 -4.45 22.70
C PHE A 334 10.47 -4.80 21.42
N LEU A 335 9.23 -4.32 21.31
CA LEU A 335 8.43 -4.52 20.09
C LEU A 335 9.17 -4.01 18.84
N LEU A 336 9.77 -2.83 18.91
CA LEU A 336 10.49 -2.23 17.78
C LEU A 336 11.78 -3.00 17.44
N GLU A 337 12.48 -3.56 18.41
CA GLU A 337 13.74 -4.27 18.23
C GLU A 337 13.57 -5.61 17.52
N GLU A 338 12.42 -6.25 17.66
CA GLU A 338 12.13 -7.55 17.07
C GLU A 338 11.55 -7.44 15.62
N ILE A 339 11.17 -6.24 15.19
CA ILE A 339 10.61 -6.02 13.84
C ILE A 339 11.65 -6.34 12.79
N VAL A 340 11.24 -7.08 11.76
CA VAL A 340 12.03 -7.35 10.54
C VAL A 340 11.56 -6.48 9.37
N TYR A 341 10.25 -6.31 9.25
CA TYR A 341 9.65 -5.49 8.20
C TYR A 341 8.27 -4.99 8.62
N LEU A 342 7.99 -3.71 8.38
CA LEU A 342 6.68 -3.10 8.54
C LEU A 342 6.01 -2.83 7.19
N PHE A 343 4.75 -3.24 7.08
CA PHE A 343 3.95 -3.06 5.89
C PHE A 343 3.41 -1.62 5.78
N PRO A 344 3.44 -0.98 4.60
CA PRO A 344 2.96 0.39 4.43
C PRO A 344 1.47 0.56 4.74
N LYS A 345 1.09 1.57 5.55
CA LYS A 345 -0.30 1.80 5.97
C LYS A 345 -1.23 2.08 4.78
N ALA A 346 -0.80 2.88 3.80
CA ALA A 346 -1.59 3.13 2.60
C ALA A 346 -1.94 1.85 1.83
N GLN A 347 -1.00 0.91 1.74
CA GLN A 347 -1.26 -0.38 1.10
C GLN A 347 -2.18 -1.26 1.96
N ALA A 348 -2.05 -1.22 3.28
CA ALA A 348 -2.96 -1.91 4.18
C ALA A 348 -4.40 -1.38 4.07
N ILE A 349 -4.58 -0.06 3.91
CA ILE A 349 -5.88 0.56 3.64
C ILE A 349 -6.47 0.05 2.32
N ALA A 350 -5.68 0.02 1.24
CA ALA A 350 -6.15 -0.51 -0.03
C ALA A 350 -6.60 -1.97 0.08
N TYR A 351 -5.83 -2.81 0.79
CA TYR A 351 -6.15 -4.21 1.03
C TYR A 351 -7.40 -4.40 1.89
N LEU A 352 -7.58 -3.56 2.91
CA LEU A 352 -8.80 -3.60 3.72
C LEU A 352 -10.03 -3.20 2.90
N LYS A 353 -9.93 -2.17 2.05
CA LYS A 353 -11.00 -1.77 1.12
C LYS A 353 -11.37 -2.91 0.17
N GLU A 354 -10.38 -3.58 -0.43
CA GLU A 354 -10.61 -4.78 -1.25
C GLU A 354 -11.36 -5.88 -0.48
N ALA A 355 -10.87 -6.22 0.72
CA ALA A 355 -11.49 -7.25 1.55
C ALA A 355 -12.92 -6.89 1.95
N THR A 356 -13.17 -5.61 2.26
CA THR A 356 -14.50 -5.10 2.60
C THR A 356 -15.45 -5.21 1.42
N ALA A 357 -15.03 -4.83 0.23
CA ALA A 357 -15.84 -4.94 -0.98
C ALA A 357 -16.19 -6.41 -1.30
N MET A 358 -15.20 -7.31 -1.21
CA MET A 358 -15.44 -8.74 -1.43
C MET A 358 -16.39 -9.33 -0.41
N MET A 359 -16.27 -8.96 0.86
CA MET A 359 -17.19 -9.39 1.90
C MET A 359 -18.59 -8.81 1.68
N TRP A 360 -18.71 -7.58 1.20
CA TRP A 360 -19.99 -6.98 0.85
C TRP A 360 -20.71 -7.79 -0.24
N TYR A 361 -20.03 -8.13 -1.35
CA TYR A 361 -20.61 -9.00 -2.40
C TYR A 361 -21.01 -10.35 -1.85
N ARG A 362 -20.20 -10.95 -0.97
CA ARG A 362 -20.52 -12.22 -0.33
C ARG A 362 -21.78 -12.14 0.52
N CYS A 363 -22.00 -11.03 1.22
CA CYS A 363 -23.19 -10.84 2.06
C CYS A 363 -24.44 -10.49 1.23
N ARG A 364 -24.29 -9.71 0.15
CA ARG A 364 -25.42 -9.16 -0.62
C ARG A 364 -25.75 -9.94 -1.89
N SER A 365 -24.78 -10.61 -2.46
CA SER A 365 -24.92 -11.38 -3.71
C SER A 365 -24.19 -12.73 -3.57
N PRO A 366 -24.61 -13.58 -2.60
CA PRO A 366 -23.86 -14.79 -2.23
C PRO A 366 -23.74 -15.80 -3.37
N GLU A 367 -24.76 -15.92 -4.23
CA GLU A 367 -24.74 -16.85 -5.37
C GLU A 367 -23.71 -16.43 -6.41
N GLN A 368 -23.74 -15.16 -6.86
CA GLN A 368 -22.79 -14.60 -7.82
C GLN A 368 -21.37 -14.61 -7.25
N SER A 369 -21.22 -14.24 -5.97
CA SER A 369 -19.94 -14.26 -5.30
C SER A 369 -19.35 -15.68 -5.23
N ALA A 370 -20.16 -16.70 -4.93
CA ALA A 370 -19.73 -18.09 -4.90
C ALA A 370 -19.35 -18.62 -6.28
N GLU A 371 -20.07 -18.23 -7.33
CA GLU A 371 -19.78 -18.61 -8.71
C GLU A 371 -18.45 -18.03 -9.19
N ILE A 372 -18.21 -16.74 -8.96
CA ILE A 372 -17.06 -16.02 -9.50
C ILE A 372 -15.80 -16.27 -8.66
N PHE A 373 -15.85 -16.12 -7.34
CA PHE A 373 -14.70 -16.32 -6.46
C PHE A 373 -14.54 -17.78 -5.99
N GLY A 374 -15.58 -18.61 -6.16
CA GLY A 374 -15.52 -20.03 -5.86
C GLY A 374 -14.70 -20.85 -6.85
N SER A 375 -14.49 -20.34 -8.07
CA SER A 375 -13.75 -21.02 -9.14
C SER A 375 -12.22 -20.96 -8.99
N GLU A 376 -11.67 -20.13 -8.12
CA GLU A 376 -10.21 -19.99 -7.89
C GLU A 376 -9.54 -21.20 -7.20
N THR A 377 -10.26 -22.30 -7.00
CA THR A 377 -9.69 -23.53 -6.44
C THR A 377 -9.39 -24.58 -7.52
N ARG A 378 -8.85 -24.18 -8.67
CA ARG A 378 -8.32 -25.12 -9.65
C ARG A 378 -6.88 -24.83 -10.01
#